data_bd0bd4d1e000a0916d9dd8a5dfee7105
#
_entry.id   bd0bd4d1e000a0916d9dd8a5dfee7105
#
_cell.length_a   1.000
_cell.length_b   1.000
_cell.length_c   1.000
_cell.angle_alpha   90.00
_cell.angle_beta   90.00
_cell.angle_gamma   90.00
#
_symmetry.space_group_name_H-M   'P 1'
#
loop_
_entity.id
_entity.type
_entity.pdbx_description
1 polymer ?
#
loop_
_entity_poly.entity_id
_entity_poly.type
_entity_poly.pdbx_seq_one_letter_code
_entity_poly.pdbx_strand_id
1 'polypeptide(L)'
;MLDCLMLLAEYGQPAILCPATMLGATGSLSMAGSLASGTAENLAGIALAQMIRPGTPVVFGIQSPAADIRGGITFACAAPEGTLIQGFGANMANFYGMPSSGGRCQTYAP
;
A
#
# COMPACT_ATOMS: atom_id res chain seq x y z
N MET A 1 15.00 0.44 0.68
CA MET A 1 13.67 1.01 1.00
C MET A 1 13.63 1.58 2.41
N LEU A 2 13.98 0.85 3.45
CA LEU A 2 13.98 1.38 4.83
C LEU A 2 14.89 2.60 4.98
N ASP A 3 16.08 2.59 4.38
CA ASP A 3 17.01 3.73 4.43
C ASP A 3 16.39 5.02 3.89
N CYS A 4 15.59 4.93 2.81
CA CYS A 4 14.87 6.08 2.27
C CYS A 4 13.82 6.61 3.26
N LEU A 5 13.08 5.71 3.91
CA LEU A 5 12.10 6.09 4.92
C LEU A 5 12.77 6.76 6.12
N MET A 6 13.89 6.20 6.58
CA MET A 6 14.68 6.77 7.67
C MET A 6 15.16 8.18 7.32
N LEU A 7 15.71 8.35 6.13
CA LEU A 7 16.20 9.65 5.66
C LEU A 7 15.06 10.68 5.56
N LEU A 8 13.92 10.29 4.98
CA LEU A 8 12.75 11.18 4.90
C LEU A 8 12.27 11.59 6.30
N ALA A 9 12.24 10.65 7.24
CA ALA A 9 11.85 10.93 8.62
C ALA A 9 12.83 11.88 9.31
N GLU A 10 14.14 11.67 9.18
CA GLU A 10 15.18 12.54 9.74
C GLU A 10 15.02 13.98 9.24
N TYR A 11 14.77 14.17 7.95
CA TYR A 11 14.57 15.49 7.36
C TYR A 11 13.14 16.03 7.49
N GLY A 12 12.22 15.30 8.12
CA GLY A 12 10.83 15.69 8.31
C GLY A 12 10.04 15.81 7.01
N GLN A 13 10.45 15.07 5.98
CA GLN A 13 9.78 15.06 4.69
C GLN A 13 8.60 14.09 4.72
N PRO A 14 7.51 14.37 3.96
CA PRO A 14 6.38 13.48 3.89
C PRO A 14 6.76 12.16 3.20
N ALA A 15 6.31 11.05 3.77
CA ALA A 15 6.51 9.72 3.22
C ALA A 15 5.16 9.08 2.85
N ILE A 16 5.06 8.57 1.62
CA ILE A 16 3.93 7.75 1.19
C ILE A 16 4.32 6.29 1.38
N LEU A 17 3.62 5.60 2.27
CA LEU A 17 3.80 4.18 2.49
C LEU A 17 2.74 3.43 1.67
N CYS A 18 3.19 2.61 0.74
CA CYS A 18 2.31 1.92 -0.19
C CYS A 18 2.80 0.49 -0.43
N PRO A 19 2.45 -0.48 0.42
CA PRO A 19 2.69 -1.88 0.16
C PRO A 19 2.07 -2.31 -1.17
N ALA A 20 2.80 -3.11 -1.94
CA ALA A 20 2.41 -3.52 -3.27
C ALA A 20 2.56 -5.04 -3.42
N THR A 21 1.77 -5.79 -2.67
CA THR A 21 1.72 -7.25 -2.78
C THR A 21 0.75 -7.67 -3.88
N MET A 22 1.09 -8.68 -4.66
CA MET A 22 0.17 -9.26 -5.65
C MET A 22 -0.75 -10.29 -4.99
N LEU A 23 -2.04 -10.08 -5.11
CA LEU A 23 -3.07 -11.03 -4.68
C LEU A 23 -2.90 -12.37 -5.42
N GLY A 24 -2.71 -13.43 -4.67
CA GLY A 24 -2.55 -14.78 -5.23
C GLY A 24 -1.14 -15.13 -5.74
N ALA A 25 -0.15 -14.22 -5.63
CA ALA A 25 1.24 -14.50 -5.98
C ALA A 25 2.19 -14.20 -4.82
N THR A 26 2.43 -12.93 -4.52
CA THR A 26 3.32 -12.53 -3.41
C THR A 26 2.58 -12.19 -2.12
N GLY A 27 1.26 -12.04 -2.19
CA GLY A 27 0.36 -11.81 -1.07
C GLY A 27 -0.65 -12.94 -0.87
N SER A 28 -1.56 -12.75 0.06
CA SER A 28 -2.65 -13.69 0.34
C SER A 28 -3.56 -13.87 -0.90
N LEU A 29 -4.15 -15.06 -1.01
CA LEU A 29 -5.17 -15.34 -2.03
C LEU A 29 -6.49 -14.60 -1.74
N SER A 30 -6.78 -14.30 -0.49
CA SER A 30 -7.97 -13.55 -0.11
C SER A 30 -7.73 -12.05 -0.05
N MET A 31 -8.70 -11.26 -0.49
CA MET A 31 -8.66 -9.80 -0.40
C MET A 31 -8.49 -9.32 1.05
N ALA A 32 -9.20 -9.95 1.98
CA ALA A 32 -9.09 -9.63 3.40
C ALA A 32 -7.68 -9.88 3.95
N GLY A 33 -7.05 -11.00 3.58
CA GLY A 33 -5.68 -11.31 3.96
C GLY A 33 -4.67 -10.32 3.37
N SER A 34 -4.83 -9.94 2.11
CA SER A 34 -3.97 -8.93 1.47
C SER A 34 -4.15 -7.55 2.09
N LEU A 35 -5.39 -7.18 2.44
CA LEU A 35 -5.66 -5.93 3.14
C LEU A 35 -5.03 -5.92 4.54
N ALA A 36 -5.17 -7.02 5.29
CA ALA A 36 -4.57 -7.14 6.63
C ALA A 36 -3.04 -7.06 6.57
N SER A 37 -2.42 -7.78 5.63
CA SER A 37 -0.97 -7.75 5.42
C SER A 37 -0.47 -6.36 5.03
N GLY A 38 -1.09 -5.74 4.03
CA GLY A 38 -0.74 -4.39 3.59
C GLY A 38 -0.95 -3.34 4.70
N THR A 39 -2.01 -3.48 5.50
CA THR A 39 -2.21 -2.61 6.67
C THR A 39 -1.11 -2.79 7.71
N ALA A 40 -0.71 -4.03 7.99
CA ALA A 40 0.37 -4.32 8.93
C ALA A 40 1.71 -3.73 8.46
N GLU A 41 2.04 -3.85 7.18
CA GLU A 41 3.24 -3.25 6.59
C GLU A 41 3.22 -1.71 6.68
N ASN A 42 2.08 -1.09 6.40
CA ASN A 42 1.91 0.36 6.57
C ASN A 42 2.15 0.78 8.03
N LEU A 43 1.48 0.12 8.98
CA LEU A 43 1.60 0.44 10.39
C LEU A 43 3.03 0.26 10.90
N ALA A 44 3.74 -0.77 10.45
CA ALA A 44 5.15 -0.98 10.78
C ALA A 44 6.03 0.17 10.26
N GLY A 45 5.83 0.60 9.01
CA GLY A 45 6.55 1.72 8.43
C GLY A 45 6.23 3.05 9.12
N ILE A 46 4.95 3.28 9.47
CA ILE A 46 4.52 4.46 10.21
C ILE A 46 5.17 4.50 11.61
N ALA A 47 5.14 3.37 12.32
CA ALA A 47 5.76 3.26 13.63
C ALA A 47 7.27 3.58 13.56
N LEU A 48 7.97 3.02 12.57
CA LEU A 48 9.38 3.32 12.36
C LEU A 48 9.62 4.81 12.10
N ALA A 49 8.86 5.43 11.21
CA ALA A 49 8.99 6.87 10.92
C ALA A 49 8.77 7.73 12.17
N GLN A 50 7.76 7.40 12.98
CA GLN A 50 7.46 8.13 14.22
C GLN A 50 8.51 7.87 15.32
N MET A 51 9.13 6.70 15.36
CA MET A 51 10.23 6.41 16.31
C MET A 51 11.49 7.23 15.97
N ILE A 52 11.77 7.46 14.70
CA ILE A 52 12.92 8.26 14.25
C ILE A 52 12.65 9.74 14.55
N ARG A 53 11.50 10.22 14.12
CA ARG A 53 11.10 11.61 14.37
C ARG A 53 9.59 11.69 14.60
N PRO A 54 9.15 11.91 15.84
CA PRO A 54 7.75 12.14 16.14
C PRO A 54 7.17 13.31 15.35
N GLY A 55 6.00 13.12 14.75
CA GLY A 55 5.33 14.12 13.92
C GLY A 55 5.74 14.10 12.45
N THR A 56 6.53 13.11 11.99
CA THR A 56 6.81 12.93 10.56
C THR A 56 5.51 12.73 9.78
N PRO A 57 5.24 13.55 8.76
CA PRO A 57 4.01 13.39 7.97
C PRO A 57 4.06 12.11 7.15
N VAL A 58 3.00 11.30 7.27
CA VAL A 58 2.87 10.03 6.55
C VAL A 58 1.54 9.96 5.81
N VAL A 59 1.55 9.32 4.66
CA VAL A 59 0.36 9.06 3.85
C VAL A 59 0.19 7.56 3.72
N PHE A 60 -0.99 7.08 4.05
CA PHE A 60 -1.36 5.67 3.98
C PHE A 60 -1.77 5.29 2.56
N GLY A 61 -1.17 4.26 1.98
CA GLY A 61 -1.56 3.71 0.70
C GLY A 61 -1.58 2.20 0.73
N ILE A 62 -2.42 1.57 -0.07
CA ILE A 62 -2.38 0.13 -0.33
C ILE A 62 -2.55 -0.07 -1.82
N GLN A 63 -1.67 -0.89 -2.40
CA GLN A 63 -1.77 -1.32 -3.78
C GLN A 63 -1.53 -2.82 -3.83
N SER A 64 -2.61 -3.60 -3.93
CA SER A 64 -2.55 -5.05 -4.02
C SER A 64 -3.36 -5.53 -5.23
N PRO A 65 -2.81 -5.37 -6.43
CA PRO A 65 -3.47 -5.83 -7.65
C PRO A 65 -3.53 -7.35 -7.68
N ALA A 66 -4.50 -7.90 -8.41
CA ALA A 66 -4.55 -9.33 -8.68
C ALA A 66 -3.37 -9.73 -9.60
N ALA A 67 -2.84 -10.94 -9.41
CA ALA A 67 -1.87 -11.51 -10.34
C ALA A 67 -2.59 -12.03 -11.59
N ASP A 68 -2.23 -11.52 -12.78
CA ASP A 68 -2.66 -12.11 -14.03
C ASP A 68 -1.61 -13.12 -14.51
N ILE A 69 -2.00 -14.39 -14.55
CA ILE A 69 -1.12 -15.51 -14.92
C ILE A 69 -1.22 -15.91 -16.40
N ARG A 70 -2.09 -15.25 -17.17
CA ARG A 70 -2.39 -15.66 -18.56
C ARG A 70 -1.26 -15.33 -19.54
N GLY A 71 -0.53 -14.24 -19.30
CA GLY A 71 0.57 -13.79 -20.17
C GLY A 71 1.90 -13.61 -19.45
N GLY A 72 2.08 -14.28 -18.31
CA GLY A 72 3.15 -14.06 -17.36
C GLY A 72 2.57 -13.48 -16.06
N ILE A 73 3.33 -13.52 -14.97
CA ILE A 73 2.86 -12.93 -13.70
C ILE A 73 2.95 -11.42 -13.84
N THR A 74 1.84 -10.77 -14.16
CA THR A 74 1.75 -9.31 -14.29
C THR A 74 0.72 -8.73 -13.32
N PHE A 75 0.85 -7.43 -13.06
CA PHE A 75 -0.10 -6.71 -12.21
C PHE A 75 -1.39 -6.38 -12.96
N ALA A 76 -2.50 -6.97 -12.58
CA ALA A 76 -3.82 -6.59 -13.09
C ALA A 76 -4.37 -5.39 -12.28
N CYS A 77 -3.76 -4.21 -12.44
CA CYS A 77 -4.08 -3.02 -11.64
C CYS A 77 -5.52 -2.51 -11.83
N ALA A 78 -6.11 -2.75 -13.01
CA ALA A 78 -7.49 -2.36 -13.31
C ALA A 78 -8.51 -3.45 -12.99
N ALA A 79 -8.09 -4.58 -12.41
CA ALA A 79 -9.02 -5.62 -11.97
C ALA A 79 -9.93 -5.11 -10.85
N PRO A 80 -11.20 -5.55 -10.80
CA PRO A 80 -12.16 -5.14 -9.77
C PRO A 80 -11.65 -5.36 -8.36
N GLU A 81 -10.91 -6.44 -8.12
CA GLU A 81 -10.33 -6.79 -6.83
C GLU A 81 -9.32 -5.74 -6.35
N GLY A 82 -8.47 -5.24 -7.25
CA GLY A 82 -7.51 -4.19 -6.96
C GLY A 82 -8.20 -2.88 -6.57
N THR A 83 -9.26 -2.52 -7.28
CA THR A 83 -10.06 -1.32 -6.98
C THR A 83 -10.75 -1.42 -5.63
N LEU A 84 -11.30 -2.60 -5.29
CA LEU A 84 -11.93 -2.84 -3.98
C LEU A 84 -10.90 -2.72 -2.85
N ILE A 85 -9.72 -3.31 -2.99
CA ILE A 85 -8.66 -3.23 -1.97
C ILE A 85 -8.22 -1.77 -1.76
N GLN A 86 -8.12 -0.98 -2.82
CA GLN A 86 -7.81 0.45 -2.70
C GLN A 86 -8.91 1.21 -1.95
N GLY A 87 -10.18 0.94 -2.24
CA GLY A 87 -11.31 1.52 -1.52
C GLY A 87 -11.29 1.17 -0.03
N PHE A 88 -11.04 -0.08 0.30
CA PHE A 88 -10.87 -0.52 1.69
C PHE A 88 -9.64 0.11 2.34
N GLY A 89 -8.54 0.28 1.60
CA GLY A 89 -7.35 0.97 2.08
C GLY A 89 -7.63 2.42 2.47
N ALA A 90 -8.44 3.14 1.69
CA ALA A 90 -8.88 4.48 2.02
C ALA A 90 -9.72 4.51 3.30
N ASN A 91 -10.62 3.54 3.49
CA ASN A 91 -11.40 3.41 4.72
C ASN A 91 -10.51 3.10 5.94
N MET A 92 -9.47 2.28 5.77
CA MET A 92 -8.50 2.02 6.84
C MET A 92 -7.70 3.28 7.19
N ALA A 93 -7.28 4.06 6.21
CA ALA A 93 -6.61 5.34 6.45
C ALA A 93 -7.52 6.28 7.27
N ASN A 94 -8.80 6.40 6.89
CA ASN A 94 -9.78 7.19 7.63
C ASN A 94 -9.96 6.68 9.06
N PHE A 95 -10.00 5.37 9.27
CA PHE A 95 -10.10 4.78 10.60
C PHE A 95 -8.92 5.17 11.50
N TYR A 96 -7.72 5.25 10.94
CA TYR A 96 -6.52 5.70 11.66
C TYR A 96 -6.33 7.24 11.66
N GLY A 97 -7.25 8.00 11.07
CA GLY A 97 -7.15 9.46 10.99
C GLY A 97 -6.00 9.97 10.12
N MET A 98 -5.61 9.19 9.11
CA MET A 98 -4.48 9.49 8.22
C MET A 98 -4.95 9.87 6.81
N PRO A 99 -4.20 10.73 6.11
CA PRO A 99 -4.43 10.95 4.69
C PRO A 99 -4.15 9.68 3.90
N SER A 100 -4.97 9.41 2.88
CA SER A 100 -4.79 8.26 1.99
C SER A 100 -4.29 8.67 0.61
N SER A 101 -3.42 7.85 0.04
CA SER A 101 -3.08 7.91 -1.37
C SER A 101 -3.98 6.94 -2.14
N GLY A 102 -4.82 7.47 -3.02
CA GLY A 102 -5.60 6.66 -3.95
C GLY A 102 -4.70 5.92 -4.93
N GLY A 103 -5.05 4.69 -5.23
CA GLY A 103 -4.30 3.89 -6.18
C GLY A 103 -4.47 4.36 -7.63
N ARG A 104 -3.55 3.94 -8.47
CA ARG A 104 -3.61 4.17 -9.91
C ARG A 104 -4.38 3.03 -10.55
N CYS A 105 -5.46 3.33 -11.25
CA CYS A 105 -6.08 2.41 -12.19
C CYS A 105 -5.24 2.42 -13.47
N GLN A 106 -4.46 1.38 -13.68
CA GLN A 106 -3.70 1.18 -14.91
C GLN A 106 -4.28 -0.02 -15.65
N THR A 107 -4.54 0.14 -16.94
CA THR A 107 -4.87 -0.96 -17.83
C THR A 107 -3.73 -1.19 -18.81
N TYR A 108 -3.46 -2.45 -19.13
CA TYR A 108 -2.57 -2.84 -20.20
C TYR A 108 -3.37 -3.22 -21.47
N ALA A 109 -4.60 -2.75 -21.58
CA ALA A 109 -5.40 -2.92 -22.79
C ALA A 109 -4.69 -2.23 -23.97
N PRO A 110 -4.55 -2.90 -25.12
CA PRO A 110 -3.96 -2.32 -26.33
C PRO A 110 -4.80 -1.14 -26.86
#